data_286cd94e5dceca4007d9b7f4a8c3f8c0
#
_entry.id   286cd94e5dceca4007d9b7f4a8c3f8c0
#
_cell.length_a   1.000
_cell.length_b   1.000
_cell.length_c   1.000
_cell.angle_alpha   90.00
_cell.angle_beta   90.00
_cell.angle_gamma   90.00
#
_symmetry.space_group_name_H-M   'P 1'
#
loop_
_entity.id
_entity.type
_entity.pdbx_description
1 polymer ?
#
loop_
_entity_poly.entity_id
_entity_poly.type
_entity_poly.pdbx_seq_one_letter_code
_entity_poly.pdbx_strand_id
1 'polypeptide(L)'
;MFCTCIKQTGMTTIILHIEASTEICSVALSQDGHVFFERINRDERSHAKVLAPFVEEALQNADSQGAKINAVALSCGPGSYTSLRIASSTAKGVCYGRDIPLIAIPTTAVMSVPVLFRDDIPEEALLCPMIDARRNEVYATI
;
A
#
# COMPACT_ATOMS: atom_id res chain seq x y z
N MET A 1 24.40 -4.20 5.49
CA MET A 1 24.29 -5.01 6.71
C MET A 1 23.75 -4.13 7.84
N PHE A 2 22.43 -3.85 7.82
CA PHE A 2 21.69 -3.33 8.98
C PHE A 2 20.30 -3.94 8.99
N CYS A 3 20.26 -5.24 9.31
CA CYS A 3 19.04 -5.85 9.78
C CYS A 3 18.91 -5.46 11.26
N THR A 4 18.32 -4.30 11.54
CA THR A 4 18.00 -3.93 12.90
C THR A 4 16.83 -4.82 13.30
N CYS A 5 17.13 -5.88 14.03
CA CYS A 5 16.17 -6.70 14.74
C CYS A 5 15.36 -5.77 15.65
N ILE A 6 14.17 -5.35 15.20
CA ILE A 6 13.20 -4.67 16.05
C ILE A 6 12.81 -5.72 17.10
N LYS A 7 13.30 -5.55 18.34
CA LYS A 7 12.83 -6.31 19.47
C LYS A 7 11.31 -6.16 19.52
N GLN A 8 10.61 -7.25 19.32
CA GLN A 8 9.17 -7.34 19.55
C GLN A 8 8.90 -6.93 21.00
N THR A 9 8.58 -5.67 21.21
CA THR A 9 7.79 -5.25 22.35
C THR A 9 6.41 -5.79 22.06
N GLY A 10 5.83 -6.60 22.94
CA GLY A 10 4.62 -7.42 22.73
C GLY A 10 3.33 -6.71 22.30
N MET A 11 3.42 -5.71 21.44
CA MET A 11 2.31 -5.03 20.78
C MET A 11 2.26 -5.47 19.32
N THR A 12 1.22 -6.20 18.99
CA THR A 12 0.88 -6.59 17.62
C THR A 12 0.53 -5.35 16.80
N THR A 13 1.19 -5.16 15.66
CA THR A 13 0.93 -4.03 14.76
C THR A 13 0.14 -4.49 13.54
N ILE A 14 -1.07 -3.95 13.38
CA ILE A 14 -1.95 -4.24 12.23
C ILE A 14 -2.05 -3.00 11.35
N ILE A 15 -1.76 -3.18 10.07
CA ILE A 15 -1.78 -2.10 9.07
C ILE A 15 -2.78 -2.46 7.97
N LEU A 16 -3.63 -1.49 7.63
CA LEU A 16 -4.47 -1.52 6.43
C LEU A 16 -3.68 -0.91 5.27
N HIS A 17 -3.44 -1.67 4.22
CA HIS A 17 -2.75 -1.25 3.01
C HIS A 17 -3.75 -0.94 1.91
N ILE A 18 -3.55 0.19 1.21
CA ILE A 18 -4.36 0.60 0.06
C ILE A 18 -3.41 0.92 -1.10
N GLU A 19 -3.59 0.23 -2.22
CA GLU A 19 -2.86 0.46 -3.46
C GLU A 19 -3.85 0.67 -4.61
N ALA A 20 -3.75 1.81 -5.29
CA ALA A 20 -4.58 2.15 -6.42
C ALA A 20 -3.87 3.11 -7.40
N SER A 21 -2.53 3.15 -7.35
CA SER A 21 -1.72 4.08 -8.16
C SER A 21 -1.60 3.65 -9.61
N THR A 22 -1.76 2.35 -9.89
CA THR A 22 -1.61 1.74 -11.22
C THR A 22 -2.93 1.14 -11.73
N GLU A 23 -2.84 0.19 -12.64
CA GLU A 23 -4.01 -0.55 -13.17
C GLU A 23 -4.64 -1.49 -12.15
N ILE A 24 -3.88 -1.88 -11.15
CA ILE A 24 -4.32 -2.81 -10.11
C ILE A 24 -4.81 -2.01 -8.91
N CYS A 25 -5.99 -2.38 -8.41
CA CYS A 25 -6.51 -1.89 -7.14
C CYS A 25 -6.45 -3.01 -6.12
N SER A 26 -5.78 -2.79 -5.00
CA SER A 26 -5.73 -3.77 -3.93
C SER A 26 -5.88 -3.16 -2.54
N VAL A 27 -6.43 -3.96 -1.64
CA VAL A 27 -6.54 -3.67 -0.21
C VAL A 27 -6.09 -4.90 0.55
N ALA A 28 -5.24 -4.72 1.55
CA ALA A 28 -4.76 -5.82 2.38
C ALA A 28 -4.69 -5.42 3.86
N LEU A 29 -4.76 -6.41 4.74
CA LEU A 29 -4.40 -6.27 6.15
C LEU A 29 -3.15 -7.10 6.42
N SER A 30 -2.18 -6.50 7.08
CA SER A 30 -1.02 -7.22 7.61
C SER A 30 -0.93 -7.11 9.11
N GLN A 31 -0.40 -8.17 9.73
CA GLN A 31 -0.06 -8.24 11.14
C GLN A 31 1.43 -8.52 11.26
N ASP A 32 2.19 -7.61 11.84
CA ASP A 32 3.64 -7.75 12.02
C ASP A 32 4.39 -8.14 10.72
N GLY A 33 3.94 -7.58 9.58
CA GLY A 33 4.49 -7.82 8.24
C GLY A 33 3.90 -9.03 7.49
N HIS A 34 3.02 -9.82 8.11
CA HIS A 34 2.35 -10.96 7.46
C HIS A 34 0.94 -10.60 7.02
N VAL A 35 0.66 -10.75 5.72
CA VAL A 35 -0.68 -10.50 5.17
C VAL A 35 -1.63 -11.61 5.59
N PHE A 36 -2.78 -11.26 6.16
CA PHE A 36 -3.82 -12.20 6.56
C PHE A 36 -5.18 -11.95 5.89
N PHE A 37 -5.34 -10.82 5.21
CA PHE A 37 -6.50 -10.50 4.38
C PHE A 37 -6.04 -9.76 3.14
N GLU A 38 -6.61 -10.07 1.97
CA GLU A 38 -6.31 -9.38 0.74
C GLU A 38 -7.52 -9.39 -0.22
N ARG A 39 -7.69 -8.27 -0.95
CA ARG A 39 -8.57 -8.15 -2.12
C ARG A 39 -7.81 -7.47 -3.24
N ILE A 40 -7.89 -8.05 -4.42
CA ILE A 40 -7.22 -7.54 -5.63
C ILE A 40 -8.24 -7.45 -6.76
N ASN A 41 -8.22 -6.33 -7.47
CA ASN A 41 -8.94 -6.17 -8.72
C ASN A 41 -7.97 -5.70 -9.81
N ARG A 42 -8.03 -6.34 -10.98
CA ARG A 42 -7.16 -6.08 -12.14
C ARG A 42 -7.91 -5.38 -13.28
N ASP A 43 -9.12 -4.89 -13.06
CA ASP A 43 -9.88 -4.12 -14.03
C ASP A 43 -9.72 -2.62 -13.76
N GLU A 44 -8.93 -1.96 -14.60
CA GLU A 44 -8.58 -0.55 -14.50
C GLU A 44 -9.78 0.40 -14.36
N ARG A 45 -10.91 0.05 -14.97
CA ARG A 45 -12.08 0.93 -15.03
C ARG A 45 -12.97 0.84 -13.79
N SER A 46 -12.62 0.00 -12.84
CA SER A 46 -13.49 -0.30 -11.70
C SER A 46 -12.98 0.20 -10.35
N HIS A 47 -11.80 0.84 -10.27
CA HIS A 47 -11.21 1.32 -9.01
C HIS A 47 -12.21 2.10 -8.13
N ALA A 48 -12.93 3.05 -8.73
CA ALA A 48 -13.94 3.84 -8.00
C ALA A 48 -15.08 3.01 -7.42
N LYS A 49 -15.39 1.86 -8.04
CA LYS A 49 -16.49 0.99 -7.62
C LYS A 49 -16.06 -0.03 -6.58
N VAL A 50 -14.81 -0.49 -6.64
CA VAL A 50 -14.35 -1.63 -5.82
C VAL A 50 -13.59 -1.21 -4.57
N LEU A 51 -12.93 -0.06 -4.57
CA LEU A 51 -12.05 0.33 -3.47
C LEU A 51 -12.79 0.45 -2.13
N ALA A 52 -13.91 1.17 -2.11
CA ALA A 52 -14.68 1.34 -0.87
C ALA A 52 -15.24 0.02 -0.34
N PRO A 53 -15.87 -0.85 -1.15
CA PRO A 53 -16.23 -2.21 -0.74
C PRO A 53 -15.05 -3.04 -0.19
N PHE A 54 -13.89 -3.01 -0.85
CA PHE A 54 -12.72 -3.76 -0.38
C PHE A 54 -12.21 -3.27 0.98
N VAL A 55 -12.20 -1.94 1.18
CA VAL A 55 -11.85 -1.36 2.47
C VAL A 55 -12.87 -1.74 3.53
N GLU A 56 -14.17 -1.70 3.21
CA GLU A 56 -15.23 -2.11 4.13
C GLU A 56 -15.07 -3.59 4.55
N GLU A 57 -14.84 -4.49 3.60
CA GLU A 57 -14.58 -5.91 3.90
C GLU A 57 -13.34 -6.09 4.78
N ALA A 58 -12.26 -5.33 4.52
CA ALA A 58 -11.06 -5.37 5.35
C ALA A 58 -11.34 -4.92 6.79
N LEU A 59 -12.09 -3.82 6.95
CA LEU A 59 -12.46 -3.30 8.27
C LEU A 59 -13.34 -4.31 9.03
N GLN A 60 -14.35 -4.90 8.36
CA GLN A 60 -15.21 -5.93 8.94
C GLN A 60 -14.42 -7.18 9.33
N ASN A 61 -13.45 -7.58 8.50
CA ASN A 61 -12.56 -8.71 8.82
C ASN A 61 -11.74 -8.45 10.07
N ALA A 62 -11.12 -7.28 10.19
CA ALA A 62 -10.38 -6.89 11.38
C ALA A 62 -11.29 -6.86 12.62
N ASP A 63 -12.43 -6.20 12.52
CA ASP A 63 -13.38 -6.04 13.64
C ASP A 63 -13.92 -7.40 14.11
N SER A 64 -14.22 -8.33 13.20
CA SER A 64 -14.70 -9.69 13.53
C SER A 64 -13.67 -10.52 14.30
N GLN A 65 -12.39 -10.24 14.09
CA GLN A 65 -11.27 -10.89 14.80
C GLN A 65 -10.84 -10.14 16.06
N GLY A 66 -11.50 -9.04 16.42
CA GLY A 66 -11.09 -8.16 17.52
C GLY A 66 -9.73 -7.48 17.27
N ALA A 67 -9.31 -7.41 16.02
CA ALA A 67 -8.03 -6.88 15.59
C ALA A 67 -8.07 -5.35 15.46
N LYS A 68 -7.29 -4.63 16.26
CA LYS A 68 -7.23 -3.17 16.21
C LYS A 68 -6.24 -2.72 15.14
N ILE A 69 -6.73 -2.07 14.08
CA ILE A 69 -5.88 -1.45 13.06
C ILE A 69 -5.14 -0.27 13.68
N ASN A 70 -3.81 -0.23 13.50
CA ASN A 70 -2.92 0.78 14.09
C ASN A 70 -2.61 1.93 13.12
N ALA A 71 -2.63 1.68 11.81
CA ALA A 71 -2.36 2.67 10.77
C ALA A 71 -2.98 2.27 9.43
N VAL A 72 -3.12 3.24 8.54
CA VAL A 72 -3.38 2.99 7.11
C VAL A 72 -2.14 3.34 6.32
N ALA A 73 -1.64 2.43 5.48
CA ALA A 73 -0.58 2.67 4.52
C ALA A 73 -1.18 2.87 3.12
N LEU A 74 -0.74 3.90 2.41
CA LEU A 74 -1.27 4.30 1.12
C LEU A 74 -0.13 4.62 0.15
N SER A 75 -0.18 4.10 -1.08
CA SER A 75 0.66 4.59 -2.17
C SER A 75 0.18 5.99 -2.59
N CYS A 76 1.04 6.99 -2.40
CA CYS A 76 0.67 8.39 -2.55
C CYS A 76 1.01 8.99 -3.94
N GLY A 77 1.51 8.17 -4.86
CA GLY A 77 1.91 8.56 -6.20
C GLY A 77 3.44 8.53 -6.42
N PRO A 78 3.87 8.72 -7.67
CA PRO A 78 3.09 9.01 -8.88
C PRO A 78 2.17 7.85 -9.31
N GLY A 79 1.18 8.15 -10.18
CA GLY A 79 0.23 7.18 -10.71
C GLY A 79 -1.06 7.80 -11.25
N SER A 80 -2.09 6.99 -11.44
CA SER A 80 -3.40 7.42 -11.91
C SER A 80 -4.00 8.51 -11.01
N TYR A 81 -4.11 9.72 -11.50
CA TYR A 81 -4.61 10.87 -10.75
C TYR A 81 -5.98 10.64 -10.09
N THR A 82 -6.93 10.09 -10.87
CA THR A 82 -8.28 9.82 -10.37
C THR A 82 -8.26 8.75 -9.27
N SER A 83 -7.54 7.67 -9.49
CA SER A 83 -7.44 6.55 -8.54
C SER A 83 -6.74 6.97 -7.24
N LEU A 84 -5.66 7.73 -7.33
CA LEU A 84 -4.95 8.28 -6.17
C LEU A 84 -5.82 9.21 -5.34
N ARG A 85 -6.68 10.04 -5.96
CA ARG A 85 -7.62 10.89 -5.22
C ARG A 85 -8.66 10.07 -4.48
N ILE A 86 -9.23 9.05 -5.11
CA ILE A 86 -10.21 8.16 -4.48
C ILE A 86 -9.55 7.43 -3.30
N ALA A 87 -8.38 6.83 -3.52
CA ALA A 87 -7.64 6.12 -2.49
C ALA A 87 -7.27 7.02 -1.31
N SER A 88 -6.76 8.22 -1.58
CA SER A 88 -6.41 9.21 -0.55
C SER A 88 -7.62 9.66 0.26
N SER A 89 -8.76 9.90 -0.39
CA SER A 89 -9.98 10.30 0.31
C SER A 89 -10.51 9.18 1.19
N THR A 90 -10.51 7.94 0.69
CA THR A 90 -10.92 6.74 1.44
C THR A 90 -10.00 6.50 2.63
N ALA A 91 -8.67 6.52 2.42
CA ALA A 91 -7.70 6.33 3.48
C ALA A 91 -7.83 7.38 4.59
N LYS A 92 -7.96 8.66 4.22
CA LYS A 92 -8.18 9.75 5.18
C LYS A 92 -9.48 9.59 5.95
N GLY A 93 -10.55 9.14 5.29
CA GLY A 93 -11.83 8.86 5.95
C GLY A 93 -11.70 7.77 7.03
N VAL A 94 -11.00 6.67 6.70
CA VAL A 94 -10.71 5.59 7.67
C VAL A 94 -9.86 6.11 8.83
N CYS A 95 -8.76 6.84 8.53
CA CYS A 95 -7.88 7.39 9.55
C CYS A 95 -8.62 8.33 10.51
N TYR A 96 -9.45 9.23 9.96
CA TYR A 96 -10.25 10.15 10.76
C TYR A 96 -11.29 9.42 11.62
N GLY A 97 -12.01 8.45 11.02
CA GLY A 97 -13.07 7.72 11.73
C GLY A 97 -12.57 6.79 12.83
N ARG A 98 -11.32 6.30 12.72
CA ARG A 98 -10.70 5.37 13.69
C ARG A 98 -9.64 6.02 14.57
N ASP A 99 -9.36 7.30 14.38
CA ASP A 99 -8.29 8.05 15.08
C ASP A 99 -6.92 7.35 14.99
N ILE A 100 -6.53 7.00 13.75
CA ILE A 100 -5.28 6.32 13.45
C ILE A 100 -4.46 7.07 12.38
N PRO A 101 -3.12 6.96 12.40
CA PRO A 101 -2.25 7.67 11.45
C PRO A 101 -2.34 7.12 10.03
N LEU A 102 -2.06 8.01 9.06
CA LEU A 102 -1.85 7.69 7.66
C LEU A 102 -0.36 7.66 7.34
N ILE A 103 0.11 6.57 6.73
CA ILE A 103 1.47 6.40 6.22
C ILE A 103 1.43 6.53 4.70
N ALA A 104 1.98 7.62 4.19
CA ALA A 104 2.07 7.85 2.74
C ALA A 104 3.40 7.32 2.21
N ILE A 105 3.35 6.42 1.22
CA ILE A 105 4.52 5.77 0.63
C ILE A 105 4.59 6.13 -0.86
N PRO A 106 5.71 6.64 -1.37
CA PRO A 106 5.87 6.88 -2.81
C PRO A 106 5.67 5.59 -3.60
N THR A 107 4.89 5.65 -4.69
CA THR A 107 4.62 4.47 -5.53
C THR A 107 5.92 3.87 -6.08
N THR A 108 6.90 4.71 -6.45
CA THR A 108 8.22 4.26 -6.91
C THR A 108 8.97 3.47 -5.84
N ALA A 109 8.84 3.84 -4.56
CA ALA A 109 9.41 3.06 -3.46
C ALA A 109 8.72 1.69 -3.33
N VAL A 110 7.39 1.63 -3.41
CA VAL A 110 6.63 0.37 -3.39
C VAL A 110 7.07 -0.56 -4.53
N MET A 111 7.26 -0.02 -5.75
CA MET A 111 7.72 -0.78 -6.91
C MET A 111 9.12 -1.37 -6.74
N SER A 112 10.00 -0.73 -5.97
CA SER A 112 11.36 -1.21 -5.73
C SER A 112 11.41 -2.41 -4.77
N VAL A 113 10.46 -2.53 -3.85
CA VAL A 113 10.48 -3.54 -2.78
C VAL A 113 10.61 -4.98 -3.31
N PRO A 114 9.85 -5.44 -4.32
CA PRO A 114 9.99 -6.81 -4.84
C PRO A 114 11.36 -7.10 -5.43
N VAL A 115 12.04 -6.07 -5.94
CA VAL A 115 13.38 -6.20 -6.54
C VAL A 115 14.45 -6.33 -5.45
N LEU A 116 14.29 -5.63 -4.32
CA LEU A 116 15.24 -5.67 -3.20
C LEU A 116 15.35 -7.05 -2.52
N PHE A 117 14.36 -7.90 -2.70
CA PHE A 117 14.34 -9.27 -2.16
C PHE A 117 14.80 -10.34 -3.17
N ARG A 118 15.35 -9.94 -4.31
CA ARG A 118 15.86 -10.87 -5.33
C ARG A 118 17.33 -11.15 -5.08
N ASP A 119 17.70 -12.42 -5.09
CA ASP A 119 19.09 -12.88 -4.88
C ASP A 119 19.99 -12.67 -6.12
N ASP A 120 19.38 -12.41 -7.30
CA ASP A 120 20.10 -12.23 -8.56
C ASP A 120 20.46 -10.76 -8.86
N ILE A 121 20.17 -9.82 -7.95
CA ILE A 121 20.51 -8.41 -8.10
C ILE A 121 21.84 -8.13 -7.39
N PRO A 122 22.83 -7.55 -8.08
CA PRO A 122 24.09 -7.12 -7.44
C PRO A 122 23.85 -6.12 -6.30
N GLU A 123 24.65 -6.22 -5.24
CA GLU A 123 24.51 -5.34 -4.06
C GLU A 123 24.69 -3.85 -4.42
N GLU A 124 25.50 -3.56 -5.45
CA GLU A 124 25.79 -2.21 -5.93
C GLU A 124 24.77 -1.73 -6.99
N ALA A 125 23.74 -2.50 -7.32
CA ALA A 125 22.77 -2.15 -8.33
C ALA A 125 21.94 -0.93 -7.88
N LEU A 126 21.84 0.06 -8.75
CA LEU A 126 20.93 1.18 -8.57
C LEU A 126 19.57 0.84 -9.16
N LEU A 127 18.52 0.98 -8.36
CA LEU A 127 17.15 0.80 -8.80
C LEU A 127 16.60 2.14 -9.30
N CYS A 128 16.02 2.13 -10.49
CA CYS A 128 15.35 3.28 -11.07
C CYS A 128 13.91 2.89 -11.45
N PRO A 129 12.99 2.82 -10.49
CA PRO A 129 11.59 2.53 -10.78
C PRO A 129 10.99 3.67 -11.58
N MET A 130 10.21 3.31 -12.62
CA MET A 130 9.62 4.27 -13.54
C MET A 130 8.13 4.00 -13.73
N ILE A 131 7.34 5.06 -13.80
CA ILE A 131 5.91 5.02 -14.13
C ILE A 131 5.67 5.92 -15.35
N ASP A 132 4.92 5.42 -16.32
CA ASP A 132 4.53 6.17 -17.50
C ASP A 132 3.74 7.43 -17.12
N ALA A 133 4.28 8.60 -17.46
CA ALA A 133 3.65 9.91 -17.27
C ALA A 133 2.87 10.38 -18.50
N ARG A 134 2.77 9.54 -19.56
CA ARG A 134 2.26 9.82 -20.90
C ARG A 134 3.16 10.81 -21.66
N ARG A 135 2.86 11.05 -22.95
CA ARG A 135 3.58 11.98 -23.83
C ARG A 135 5.08 11.70 -23.96
N ASN A 136 5.48 10.40 -23.89
CA ASN A 136 6.89 9.95 -23.88
C ASN A 136 7.70 10.47 -22.67
N GLU A 137 7.05 10.68 -21.54
CA GLU A 137 7.66 11.08 -20.27
C GLU A 137 7.45 9.99 -19.22
N VAL A 138 8.33 9.94 -18.22
CA VAL A 138 8.24 9.01 -17.09
C VAL A 138 8.43 9.76 -15.76
N TYR A 139 7.74 9.31 -14.74
CA TYR A 139 8.12 9.60 -13.36
C TYR A 139 9.16 8.58 -12.92
N ALA A 140 10.35 9.02 -12.54
CA ALA A 140 11.44 8.17 -12.08
C ALA A 140 12.00 8.67 -10.74
N THR A 141 12.57 7.74 -9.98
CA THR A 141 13.32 8.03 -8.74
C THR A 141 14.59 7.17 -8.74
N ILE A 142 15.69 7.69 -8.23
CA ILE A 142 16.95 6.96 -8.02
C ILE A 142 17.28 7.03 -6.53
#